data_32d5542670a4bc56e112513bb94f9693
#
_entry.id   32d5542670a4bc56e112513bb94f9693
#
_cell.length_a   1.000
_cell.length_b   1.000
_cell.length_c   1.000
_cell.angle_alpha   90.00
_cell.angle_beta   90.00
_cell.angle_gamma   90.00
#
_symmetry.space_group_name_H-M   'P 1'
#
loop_
_entity.id
_entity.type
_entity.pdbx_description
1 polymer ?
#
loop_
_entity_poly.entity_id
_entity_poly.type
_entity_poly.pdbx_seq_one_letter_code
_entity_poly.pdbx_strand_id
1 'polypeptide(L)' 'MSKQTHIEALQNRHQVLEAQLKEAANASSIDTLELTELKRKKLALKDEIERLQMVH' A
#
# COMPACT_ATOMS: atom_id res chain seq x y z
N MET A 1 17.72 -11.45 -5.05
CA MET A 1 16.30 -11.50 -5.46
C MET A 1 16.11 -10.77 -6.77
N SER A 2 15.24 -11.25 -7.61
CA SER A 2 14.98 -10.59 -8.88
C SER A 2 14.09 -9.36 -8.67
N LYS A 3 14.13 -8.44 -9.62
CA LYS A 3 13.27 -7.26 -9.62
C LYS A 3 11.79 -7.67 -9.61
N GLN A 4 11.45 -8.74 -10.34
CA GLN A 4 10.09 -9.25 -10.41
C GLN A 4 9.60 -9.70 -9.04
N THR A 5 10.42 -10.44 -8.30
CA THR A 5 10.07 -10.89 -6.96
C THR A 5 9.85 -9.71 -6.01
N HIS A 6 10.69 -8.68 -6.14
CA HIS A 6 10.57 -7.49 -5.31
C HIS A 6 9.25 -6.75 -5.59
N ILE A 7 8.90 -6.61 -6.87
CA ILE A 7 7.65 -5.96 -7.26
C ILE A 7 6.45 -6.76 -6.73
N GLU A 8 6.49 -8.07 -6.84
CA GLU A 8 5.41 -8.91 -6.32
C GLU A 8 5.22 -8.74 -4.82
N ALA A 9 6.32 -8.67 -4.08
CA ALA A 9 6.25 -8.45 -2.63
C ALA A 9 5.61 -7.11 -2.30
N LEU A 10 5.96 -6.07 -3.04
CA LEU A 10 5.37 -4.73 -2.85
C LEU A 10 3.89 -4.72 -3.21
N GLN A 11 3.51 -5.41 -4.28
CA GLN A 11 2.12 -5.50 -4.68
C GLN A 11 1.29 -6.23 -3.62
N ASN A 12 1.84 -7.28 -3.02
CA ASN A 12 1.16 -7.98 -1.93
C ASN A 12 0.95 -7.06 -0.73
N ARG A 13 1.96 -6.27 -0.37
CA ARG A 13 1.82 -5.30 0.71
C ARG A 13 0.76 -4.26 0.40
N HIS A 14 0.72 -3.82 -0.85
CA HIS A 14 -0.28 -2.85 -1.28
C HIS A 14 -1.69 -3.41 -1.12
N GLN A 15 -1.89 -4.67 -1.50
CA GLN A 15 -3.19 -5.32 -1.33
C GLN A 15 -3.59 -5.44 0.13
N VAL A 16 -2.65 -5.77 1.00
CA VAL A 16 -2.91 -5.86 2.45
C VAL A 16 -3.33 -4.49 2.99
N LEU A 17 -2.63 -3.43 2.58
CA LEU A 17 -2.98 -2.08 3.01
C LEU A 17 -4.35 -1.65 2.49
N GLU A 18 -4.69 -2.02 1.26
CA GLU A 18 -6.02 -1.73 0.72
C GLU A 18 -7.11 -2.41 1.54
N ALA A 19 -6.90 -3.67 1.93
CA ALA A 19 -7.84 -4.38 2.77
C ALA A 19 -7.98 -3.72 4.14
N GLN A 20 -6.87 -3.30 4.73
CA GLN A 20 -6.87 -2.60 6.00
C GLN A 20 -7.61 -1.26 5.91
N LEU A 21 -7.39 -0.52 4.83
CA LEU A 21 -8.09 0.74 4.59
C LEU A 21 -9.59 0.52 4.47
N LYS A 22 -9.99 -0.51 3.76
CA LYS A 22 -11.41 -0.82 3.57
C LYS A 22 -12.08 -1.16 4.90
N GLU A 23 -11.43 -1.99 5.72
CA GLU A 23 -11.92 -2.31 7.05
C GLU A 23 -11.98 -1.08 7.94
N ALA A 24 -10.94 -0.27 7.91
CA ALA A 24 -10.87 0.95 8.70
C ALA A 24 -11.96 1.95 8.31
N ALA A 25 -12.21 2.08 7.01
CA ALA A 25 -13.25 2.98 6.52
C ALA A 25 -14.64 2.54 6.94
N ASN A 26 -14.84 1.23 7.15
CA ASN A 26 -16.12 0.70 7.60
C ASN A 26 -16.27 0.72 9.11
N ALA A 27 -15.17 0.88 9.84
CA ALA A 27 -15.20 0.94 11.30
C ALA A 27 -15.56 2.37 11.74
N SER A 28 -16.60 2.49 12.55
CA SER A 28 -17.07 3.80 12.99
C SER A 28 -16.19 4.45 14.05
N SER A 29 -15.25 3.70 14.60
CA SER A 29 -14.40 4.17 15.70
C SER A 29 -12.96 4.45 15.30
N ILE A 30 -12.65 4.43 14.01
CA ILE A 30 -11.29 4.67 13.57
C ILE A 30 -10.90 6.14 13.70
N ASP A 31 -9.67 6.37 14.13
CA ASP A 31 -9.12 7.71 14.22
C ASP A 31 -8.76 8.22 12.81
N THR A 32 -9.07 9.48 12.54
CA THR A 32 -8.75 10.12 11.26
C THR A 32 -7.25 10.08 10.97
N LEU A 33 -6.43 10.27 12.01
CA LEU A 33 -4.98 10.23 11.87
C LEU A 33 -4.52 8.85 11.39
N GLU A 34 -5.08 7.81 11.97
CA GLU A 34 -4.74 6.43 11.60
C GLU A 34 -5.12 6.14 10.15
N LEU A 35 -6.30 6.60 9.74
CA LEU A 35 -6.75 6.45 8.37
C LEU A 35 -5.82 7.17 7.39
N THR A 36 -5.39 8.39 7.75
CA THR A 36 -4.46 9.16 6.94
C THR A 36 -3.12 8.45 6.79
N GLU A 37 -2.62 7.85 7.87
CA GLU A 37 -1.37 7.11 7.83
C GLU A 37 -1.45 5.89 6.90
N LEU A 38 -2.56 5.17 6.95
CA LEU A 38 -2.77 4.02 6.06
C LEU A 38 -2.81 4.45 4.60
N LYS A 39 -3.47 5.57 4.31
CA LYS A 39 -3.52 6.12 2.96
C LYS A 39 -2.13 6.50 2.46
N ARG A 40 -1.32 7.12 3.33
CA ARG A 40 0.04 7.50 2.97
C ARG A 40 0.91 6.28 2.67
N LYS A 41 0.79 5.24 3.47
CA LYS A 41 1.53 4.00 3.25
C LYS A 41 1.14 3.37 1.92
N LYS A 42 -0.13 3.36 1.61
CA LYS A 42 -0.62 2.83 0.34
C LYS A 42 -0.03 3.60 -0.84
N LEU A 43 -0.06 4.93 -0.76
CA LEU A 43 0.48 5.77 -1.83
C LEU A 43 1.98 5.59 -1.99
N ALA A 44 2.71 5.48 -0.88
CA ALA A 44 4.15 5.28 -0.93
C ALA A 44 4.50 3.95 -1.61
N LEU A 45 3.76 2.88 -1.31
CA LEU A 45 3.98 1.59 -1.93
C LEU A 45 3.65 1.62 -3.42
N LYS A 46 2.57 2.27 -3.78
CA LYS A 46 2.18 2.40 -5.18
C LYS A 46 3.24 3.15 -5.97
N ASP A 47 3.74 4.23 -5.41
CA ASP A 47 4.79 5.03 -6.05
C ASP A 47 6.06 4.21 -6.26
N GLU A 48 6.45 3.45 -5.25
CA GLU A 48 7.63 2.58 -5.34
C GLU A 48 7.47 1.51 -6.40
N ILE A 49 6.30 0.88 -6.48
CA ILE A 49 6.00 -0.11 -7.51
C ILE A 49 6.11 0.52 -8.90
N GLU A 50 5.53 1.68 -9.08
CA GLU A 50 5.57 2.38 -10.37
C GLU A 50 7.00 2.70 -10.77
N ARG A 51 7.82 3.17 -9.84
CA ARG A 51 9.22 3.48 -10.13
C ARG A 51 9.99 2.25 -10.58
N LEU A 52 9.77 1.12 -9.93
CA LEU A 52 10.44 -0.13 -10.29
C LEU A 52 10.01 -0.62 -11.67
N GLN A 53 8.76 -0.40 -12.03
CA GLN A 53 8.26 -0.79 -13.34
C GLN A 53 8.74 0.13 -14.46
N MET A 54 9.01 1.39 -14.15
CA MET A 54 9.45 2.37 -15.13
C MET A 54 10.95 2.31 -15.39
N VAL A 55 11.73 1.81 -14.46
CA VAL A 55 13.18 1.72 -14.60
C VAL A 55 13.53 0.48 -15.43
N HIS A 56 14.34 0.68 -16.45
CA HIS A 56 14.81 -0.40 -17.34
C HIS A 56 16.20 -0.88 -16.98
#